data_fd75821d135b364f67f11f475966b174
#
_entry.id   fd75821d135b364f67f11f475966b174
#
_cell.length_a   1.000
_cell.length_b   1.000
_cell.length_c   1.000
_cell.angle_alpha   90.00
_cell.angle_beta   90.00
_cell.angle_gamma   90.00
#
_symmetry.space_group_name_H-M   'P 1'
#
loop_
_entity.id
_entity.type
_entity.pdbx_description
1 polymer ?
#
loop_
_entity_poly.entity_id
_entity_poly.type
_entity_poly.pdbx_seq_one_letter_code
_entity_poly.pdbx_strand_id
1 'polypeptide(L)'
;SDVYKRQVEKNDSGYLSYRSKVWQETSRGGLPEFFLKDVNFEKYADYIMNYPILFLQSEGNYISGKKYLFKNFMNGEIKEIGNKIPSTNDLDTHLGTIFTENRLKQYIELRSMDACGWECLCAGPALFTGLLYGNLEEALDLIKNWEANEVLSAYKNAPKNGLKTNLMGKDISYWAERLLDISKSGLKKRDFLNRKKLSEAKFLDHLEKIVKNKRKQFKNEVYWGKPITGFGDPLGKILFVGTKKQCSEVVK
;
A
#
# COMPACT_ATOMS: atom_id res chain seq x y z
N SER A 1 -12.23 6.28 -7.51
CA SER A 1 -10.96 6.99 -7.42
C SER A 1 -11.17 8.45 -7.70
N ASP A 2 -10.54 9.30 -6.94
CA ASP A 2 -10.72 10.73 -7.02
C ASP A 2 -10.10 11.27 -8.31
N VAL A 3 -10.69 12.33 -8.86
CA VAL A 3 -10.23 13.00 -10.08
C VAL A 3 -8.73 13.32 -9.99
N TYR A 4 -8.28 13.72 -8.82
CA TYR A 4 -6.89 14.10 -8.56
C TYR A 4 -5.89 12.94 -8.71
N LYS A 5 -6.29 11.68 -8.46
CA LYS A 5 -5.43 10.50 -8.66
C LYS A 5 -5.23 10.14 -10.13
N ARG A 6 -6.07 10.69 -10.98
CA ARG A 6 -6.07 10.48 -12.42
C ARG A 6 -5.40 11.60 -13.18
N GLN A 7 -5.21 12.76 -12.54
CA GLN A 7 -4.67 13.95 -13.17
C GLN A 7 -3.18 14.13 -12.90
N VAL A 8 -2.45 14.52 -13.93
CA VAL A 8 -1.09 15.04 -13.85
C VAL A 8 -1.12 16.44 -14.43
N GLU A 9 -0.68 17.43 -13.66
CA GLU A 9 -0.70 18.84 -14.07
C GLU A 9 -2.09 19.30 -14.59
N LYS A 10 -3.16 18.88 -13.90
CA LYS A 10 -4.56 19.11 -14.22
C LYS A 10 -5.09 18.35 -15.46
N ASN A 11 -4.27 17.54 -16.14
CA ASN A 11 -4.68 16.73 -17.27
C ASN A 11 -5.04 15.31 -16.82
N ASP A 12 -6.04 14.68 -17.46
CA ASP A 12 -6.37 13.26 -17.21
C ASP A 12 -5.23 12.38 -17.74
N SER A 13 -4.63 11.60 -16.84
CA SER A 13 -3.53 10.69 -17.17
C SER A 13 -3.97 9.43 -17.92
N GLY A 14 -5.28 9.19 -18.06
CA GLY A 14 -5.83 7.95 -18.59
C GLY A 14 -5.77 6.75 -17.64
N TYR A 15 -5.30 6.94 -16.39
CA TYR A 15 -5.23 5.92 -15.35
C TYR A 15 -6.26 6.13 -14.26
N LEU A 16 -6.83 5.05 -13.75
CA LEU A 16 -7.71 5.11 -12.57
C LEU A 16 -6.91 5.29 -11.27
N SER A 17 -5.67 4.79 -11.24
CA SER A 17 -4.69 5.06 -10.19
C SER A 17 -3.34 5.41 -10.80
N TYR A 18 -3.08 6.69 -10.99
CA TYR A 18 -1.77 7.15 -11.47
C TYR A 18 -0.65 6.89 -10.46
N ARG A 19 -0.98 6.93 -9.15
CA ARG A 19 -0.03 6.54 -8.10
C ARG A 19 0.50 5.13 -8.32
N SER A 20 -0.38 4.15 -8.53
CA SER A 20 0.03 2.77 -8.75
C SER A 20 0.90 2.63 -10.02
N LYS A 21 0.58 3.39 -11.08
CA LYS A 21 1.42 3.44 -12.29
C LYS A 21 2.83 3.94 -11.99
N VAL A 22 2.95 5.03 -11.23
CA VAL A 22 4.25 5.60 -10.84
C VAL A 22 5.06 4.59 -10.01
N TRP A 23 4.42 3.92 -9.03
CA TRP A 23 5.12 2.92 -8.21
C TRP A 23 5.58 1.71 -8.99
N GLN A 24 4.85 1.28 -10.01
CA GLN A 24 5.26 0.19 -10.91
C GLN A 24 6.51 0.55 -11.75
N GLU A 25 6.71 1.83 -12.04
CA GLU A 25 7.82 2.33 -12.86
C GLU A 25 9.03 2.79 -12.02
N THR A 26 8.88 2.90 -10.71
CA THR A 26 10.02 3.24 -9.87
C THR A 26 10.91 2.03 -9.66
N SER A 27 12.22 2.23 -9.76
CA SER A 27 13.22 1.18 -9.51
C SER A 27 13.21 0.63 -8.07
N ARG A 28 12.47 1.25 -7.17
CA ARG A 28 12.43 0.91 -5.75
C ARG A 28 11.05 0.47 -5.25
N GLY A 29 10.07 0.42 -6.12
CA GLY A 29 8.69 0.09 -5.79
C GLY A 29 8.18 -1.17 -6.49
N GLY A 30 6.90 -1.41 -6.31
CA GLY A 30 6.18 -2.43 -7.05
C GLY A 30 6.06 -3.78 -6.36
N LEU A 31 5.73 -4.78 -7.16
CA LEU A 31 5.54 -6.17 -6.74
C LEU A 31 6.68 -7.02 -7.32
N PRO A 32 7.75 -7.30 -6.56
CA PRO A 32 8.82 -8.19 -6.99
C PRO A 32 8.29 -9.61 -7.24
N GLU A 33 8.74 -10.24 -8.32
CA GLU A 33 8.29 -11.57 -8.72
C GLU A 33 8.48 -12.64 -7.64
N PHE A 34 9.51 -12.51 -6.82
CA PHE A 34 9.77 -13.47 -5.75
C PHE A 34 8.66 -13.51 -4.69
N PHE A 35 7.85 -12.44 -4.53
CA PHE A 35 6.68 -12.45 -3.64
C PHE A 35 5.56 -13.39 -4.12
N LEU A 36 5.59 -13.80 -5.38
CA LEU A 36 4.60 -14.67 -5.98
C LEU A 36 5.05 -16.16 -6.01
N LYS A 37 6.18 -16.45 -5.37
CA LYS A 37 6.75 -17.79 -5.24
C LYS A 37 6.88 -18.13 -3.75
N ASP A 38 7.71 -19.11 -3.41
CA ASP A 38 7.98 -19.45 -2.01
C ASP A 38 8.72 -18.32 -1.28
N VAL A 39 7.97 -17.42 -0.67
CA VAL A 39 8.54 -16.37 0.17
C VAL A 39 8.81 -16.91 1.56
N ASN A 40 10.04 -16.72 2.05
CA ASN A 40 10.44 -16.96 3.42
C ASN A 40 11.38 -15.84 3.90
N PHE A 41 11.72 -15.85 5.19
CA PHE A 41 12.59 -14.82 5.76
C PHE A 41 13.98 -14.75 5.13
N GLU A 42 14.55 -15.89 4.77
CA GLU A 42 15.88 -16.00 4.14
C GLU A 42 15.89 -15.35 2.76
N LYS A 43 14.91 -15.69 1.90
CA LYS A 43 14.77 -15.07 0.57
C LYS A 43 14.50 -13.57 0.65
N TYR A 44 13.73 -13.14 1.66
CA TYR A 44 13.49 -11.71 1.88
C TYR A 44 14.78 -11.00 2.35
N ALA A 45 15.55 -11.61 3.25
CA ALA A 45 16.84 -11.09 3.67
C ALA A 45 17.83 -10.99 2.48
N ASP A 46 17.93 -12.02 1.66
CA ASP A 46 18.75 -12.02 0.44
C ASP A 46 18.32 -10.89 -0.52
N TYR A 47 17.02 -10.70 -0.70
CA TYR A 47 16.50 -9.62 -1.51
C TYR A 47 16.95 -8.25 -0.98
N ILE A 48 16.84 -8.01 0.33
CA ILE A 48 17.23 -6.77 0.97
C ILE A 48 18.73 -6.53 0.88
N MET A 49 19.54 -7.57 1.13
CA MET A 49 21.00 -7.49 1.04
C MET A 49 21.48 -7.16 -0.37
N ASN A 50 20.79 -7.65 -1.38
CA ASN A 50 21.08 -7.38 -2.79
C ASN A 50 20.34 -6.15 -3.33
N TYR A 51 19.66 -5.38 -2.46
CA TYR A 51 18.97 -4.16 -2.89
C TYR A 51 19.93 -2.95 -2.86
N PRO A 52 19.88 -2.05 -3.86
CA PRO A 52 20.73 -0.87 -3.88
C PRO A 52 20.43 0.07 -2.70
N ILE A 53 21.46 0.59 -2.08
CA ILE A 53 21.31 1.61 -1.03
C ILE A 53 20.82 2.91 -1.67
N LEU A 54 19.84 3.58 -1.06
CA LEU A 54 19.37 4.88 -1.57
C LEU A 54 20.34 6.00 -1.16
N PHE A 55 20.64 6.08 0.13
CA PHE A 55 21.59 7.02 0.71
C PHE A 55 22.25 6.42 1.94
N LEU A 56 23.41 6.94 2.26
CA LEU A 56 24.18 6.67 3.47
C LEU A 56 24.23 7.94 4.30
N GLN A 57 24.28 7.82 5.61
CA GLN A 57 24.48 8.95 6.50
C GLN A 57 25.87 8.87 7.13
N SER A 58 26.66 9.92 6.97
CA SER A 58 27.98 10.04 7.58
C SER A 58 28.20 11.47 8.06
N GLU A 59 28.56 11.63 9.34
CA GLU A 59 28.89 12.92 9.94
C GLU A 59 27.83 14.02 9.70
N GLY A 60 26.55 13.63 9.77
CA GLY A 60 25.42 14.55 9.53
C GLY A 60 25.09 14.83 8.06
N ASN A 61 25.85 14.28 7.11
CA ASN A 61 25.62 14.44 5.68
C ASN A 61 25.00 13.21 5.05
N TYR A 62 24.21 13.42 4.00
CA TYR A 62 23.67 12.34 3.16
C TYR A 62 24.56 12.14 1.93
N ILE A 63 24.97 10.89 1.72
CA ILE A 63 25.78 10.46 0.60
C ILE A 63 24.95 9.51 -0.26
N SER A 64 24.97 9.66 -1.58
CA SER A 64 24.28 8.75 -2.48
C SER A 64 24.87 7.34 -2.40
N GLY A 65 24.03 6.36 -2.03
CA GLY A 65 24.43 4.94 -1.94
C GLY A 65 24.14 4.13 -3.21
N LYS A 66 23.54 4.73 -4.25
CA LYS A 66 22.95 4.00 -5.41
C LYS A 66 23.88 3.03 -6.13
N LYS A 67 25.19 3.22 -6.08
CA LYS A 67 26.18 2.32 -6.71
C LYS A 67 26.54 1.10 -5.85
N TYR A 68 26.07 1.04 -4.61
CA TYR A 68 26.35 -0.03 -3.67
C TYR A 68 25.09 -0.80 -3.34
N LEU A 69 25.24 -2.11 -3.19
CA LEU A 69 24.22 -2.98 -2.57
C LEU A 69 24.40 -2.96 -1.05
N PHE A 70 23.36 -3.29 -0.29
CA PHE A 70 23.49 -3.28 1.17
C PHE A 70 24.54 -4.30 1.65
N LYS A 71 24.72 -5.41 0.96
CA LYS A 71 25.81 -6.38 1.24
C LYS A 71 27.20 -5.77 1.16
N ASN A 72 27.45 -4.79 0.28
CA ASN A 72 28.73 -4.11 0.22
C ASN A 72 28.97 -3.29 1.51
N PHE A 73 27.90 -2.72 2.08
CA PHE A 73 27.95 -2.05 3.38
C PHE A 73 28.24 -3.06 4.51
N MET A 74 27.55 -4.21 4.51
CA MET A 74 27.83 -5.27 5.48
C MET A 74 29.28 -5.77 5.46
N ASN A 75 29.93 -5.77 4.31
CA ASN A 75 31.31 -6.20 4.14
C ASN A 75 32.33 -5.07 4.40
N GLY A 76 31.91 -3.85 4.72
CA GLY A 76 32.83 -2.72 4.90
C GLY A 76 33.52 -2.27 3.59
N GLU A 77 32.87 -2.42 2.46
CA GLU A 77 33.44 -2.14 1.13
C GLU A 77 33.20 -0.69 0.64
N ILE A 78 32.58 0.17 1.47
CA ILE A 78 32.19 1.54 1.09
C ILE A 78 33.22 2.54 1.59
N LYS A 79 34.12 2.96 0.71
CA LYS A 79 35.23 3.86 1.03
C LYS A 79 34.75 5.27 1.48
N GLU A 80 33.67 5.78 0.91
CA GLU A 80 33.12 7.09 1.18
C GLU A 80 32.69 7.30 2.64
N ILE A 81 32.48 6.22 3.36
CA ILE A 81 32.15 6.24 4.80
C ILE A 81 33.25 5.59 5.65
N GLY A 82 34.48 5.49 5.12
CA GLY A 82 35.61 4.93 5.85
C GLY A 82 35.53 3.43 6.09
N ASN A 83 34.90 2.67 5.17
CA ASN A 83 34.75 1.21 5.24
C ASN A 83 34.05 0.71 6.53
N LYS A 84 33.19 1.56 7.12
CA LYS A 84 32.36 1.18 8.28
C LYS A 84 31.39 0.08 7.89
N ILE A 85 31.05 -0.78 8.85
CA ILE A 85 29.94 -1.73 8.76
C ILE A 85 28.64 -1.08 9.28
N PRO A 86 27.44 -1.49 8.80
CA PRO A 86 26.19 -0.89 9.22
C PRO A 86 25.83 -1.21 10.67
N SER A 87 25.17 -0.28 11.29
CA SER A 87 24.45 -0.45 12.54
C SER A 87 23.02 -0.97 12.26
N THR A 88 22.29 -1.33 13.32
CA THR A 88 20.84 -1.67 13.21
C THR A 88 20.02 -0.49 12.68
N ASN A 89 20.38 0.75 13.02
CA ASN A 89 19.73 1.96 12.51
C ASN A 89 19.94 2.14 10.99
N ASP A 90 21.10 1.75 10.48
CA ASP A 90 21.38 1.78 9.04
C ASP A 90 20.53 0.74 8.31
N LEU A 91 20.34 -0.44 8.91
CA LEU A 91 19.43 -1.47 8.38
C LEU A 91 17.98 -0.99 8.37
N ASP A 92 17.49 -0.39 9.45
CA ASP A 92 16.13 0.15 9.53
C ASP A 92 15.91 1.25 8.49
N THR A 93 16.93 2.11 8.29
CA THR A 93 16.91 3.15 7.25
C THR A 93 16.85 2.51 5.87
N HIS A 94 17.68 1.50 5.60
CA HIS A 94 17.69 0.79 4.33
C HIS A 94 16.32 0.14 4.04
N LEU A 95 15.77 -0.61 5.00
CA LEU A 95 14.43 -1.18 4.93
C LEU A 95 13.37 -0.09 4.67
N GLY A 96 13.51 1.06 5.31
CA GLY A 96 12.64 2.23 5.12
C GLY A 96 12.63 2.76 3.68
N THR A 97 13.67 2.53 2.90
CA THR A 97 13.82 2.99 1.51
C THR A 97 13.43 1.97 0.45
N ILE A 98 12.97 0.78 0.83
CA ILE A 98 12.42 -0.24 -0.07
C ILE A 98 10.91 -0.04 -0.15
N PHE A 99 10.38 0.22 -1.34
CA PHE A 99 9.00 0.67 -1.54
C PHE A 99 8.13 -0.36 -2.24
N THR A 100 8.34 -1.64 -1.93
CA THR A 100 7.48 -2.74 -2.41
C THR A 100 6.05 -2.62 -1.86
N GLU A 101 5.08 -3.27 -2.51
CA GLU A 101 3.66 -3.26 -2.11
C GLU A 101 3.45 -3.79 -0.69
N ASN A 102 4.26 -4.76 -0.29
CA ASN A 102 4.37 -5.22 1.09
C ASN A 102 5.82 -5.08 1.55
N ARG A 103 6.02 -4.63 2.76
CA ARG A 103 7.33 -4.45 3.35
C ARG A 103 7.41 -5.09 4.73
N LEU A 104 8.39 -5.97 4.91
CA LEU A 104 8.66 -6.56 6.21
C LEU A 104 9.67 -5.69 6.97
N LYS A 105 9.29 -5.31 8.17
CA LYS A 105 10.13 -4.73 9.21
C LYS A 105 9.97 -5.57 10.48
N GLN A 106 9.72 -4.95 11.63
CA GLN A 106 9.23 -5.65 12.83
C GLN A 106 7.77 -6.08 12.70
N TYR A 107 7.11 -5.65 11.64
CA TYR A 107 5.74 -5.95 11.24
C TYR A 107 5.63 -5.97 9.72
N ILE A 108 4.57 -6.54 9.19
CA ILE A 108 4.26 -6.45 7.76
C ILE A 108 3.50 -5.15 7.49
N GLU A 109 4.10 -4.27 6.71
CA GLU A 109 3.50 -3.03 6.27
C GLU A 109 2.82 -3.23 4.91
N LEU A 110 1.51 -3.03 4.87
CA LEU A 110 0.71 -3.08 3.65
C LEU A 110 0.68 -1.69 3.01
N ARG A 111 1.19 -1.57 1.79
CA ARG A 111 1.45 -0.28 1.13
C ARG A 111 0.65 -0.07 -0.15
N SER A 112 -0.04 -1.09 -0.63
CA SER A 112 -0.76 -1.11 -1.91
C SER A 112 -2.01 -0.22 -1.95
N MET A 113 -2.47 0.30 -0.80
CA MET A 113 -3.70 1.08 -0.74
C MET A 113 -3.52 2.50 -1.27
N ASP A 114 -4.45 2.91 -2.14
CA ASP A 114 -4.60 4.31 -2.50
C ASP A 114 -5.23 5.11 -1.35
N ALA A 115 -4.85 6.39 -1.23
CA ALA A 115 -5.57 7.31 -0.35
C ALA A 115 -7.03 7.43 -0.79
N CYS A 116 -7.93 7.52 0.15
CA CYS A 116 -9.35 7.63 -0.09
C CYS A 116 -10.00 8.65 0.86
N GLY A 117 -11.26 8.98 0.62
CA GLY A 117 -12.01 9.88 1.51
C GLY A 117 -12.23 9.25 2.90
N TRP A 118 -12.70 10.08 3.82
CA TRP A 118 -12.92 9.69 5.23
C TRP A 118 -13.73 8.41 5.39
N GLU A 119 -14.74 8.19 4.55
CA GLU A 119 -15.63 7.03 4.61
C GLU A 119 -14.94 5.67 4.36
N CYS A 120 -13.77 5.69 3.72
CA CYS A 120 -13.03 4.46 3.44
C CYS A 120 -11.68 4.36 4.15
N LEU A 121 -11.31 5.35 4.98
CA LEU A 121 -10.02 5.37 5.67
C LEU A 121 -9.77 4.11 6.51
N CYS A 122 -10.79 3.66 7.24
CA CYS A 122 -10.71 2.44 8.06
C CYS A 122 -11.04 1.16 7.29
N ALA A 123 -11.48 1.26 6.03
CA ALA A 123 -11.93 0.08 5.28
C ALA A 123 -10.78 -0.86 4.90
N GLY A 124 -9.62 -0.31 4.54
CA GLY A 124 -8.44 -1.12 4.25
C GLY A 124 -7.91 -1.85 5.48
N PRO A 125 -7.63 -1.18 6.61
CA PRO A 125 -7.29 -1.88 7.85
C PRO A 125 -8.32 -2.95 8.23
N ALA A 126 -9.62 -2.67 8.14
CA ALA A 126 -10.66 -3.66 8.43
C ALA A 126 -10.61 -4.85 7.46
N LEU A 127 -10.43 -4.60 6.15
CA LEU A 127 -10.31 -5.66 5.14
C LEU A 127 -9.18 -6.63 5.51
N PHE A 128 -7.99 -6.12 5.72
CA PHE A 128 -6.84 -6.97 6.04
C PHE A 128 -6.94 -7.61 7.41
N THR A 129 -7.53 -6.93 8.39
CA THR A 129 -7.77 -7.53 9.71
C THR A 129 -8.72 -8.72 9.61
N GLY A 130 -9.79 -8.61 8.85
CA GLY A 130 -10.73 -9.72 8.64
C GLY A 130 -10.13 -10.89 7.90
N LEU A 131 -9.27 -10.64 6.91
CA LEU A 131 -8.57 -11.69 6.16
C LEU A 131 -7.49 -12.36 7.01
N LEU A 132 -6.57 -11.57 7.58
CA LEU A 132 -5.35 -12.12 8.21
C LEU A 132 -5.57 -12.65 9.63
N TYR A 133 -6.48 -12.05 10.39
CA TYR A 133 -6.74 -12.41 11.78
C TYR A 133 -8.12 -13.07 12.01
N GLY A 134 -8.97 -13.08 10.99
CA GLY A 134 -10.30 -13.68 11.09
C GLY A 134 -10.46 -14.98 10.30
N ASN A 135 -10.05 -14.98 9.02
CA ASN A 135 -10.28 -16.09 8.09
C ASN A 135 -9.08 -16.31 7.14
N LEU A 136 -7.88 -16.42 7.69
CA LEU A 136 -6.65 -16.57 6.88
C LEU A 136 -6.70 -17.78 5.96
N GLU A 137 -7.08 -18.94 6.48
CA GLU A 137 -7.10 -20.19 5.69
C GLU A 137 -8.04 -20.09 4.48
N GLU A 138 -9.23 -19.51 4.67
CA GLU A 138 -10.19 -19.33 3.59
C GLU A 138 -9.67 -18.32 2.55
N ALA A 139 -8.97 -17.27 2.98
CA ALA A 139 -8.34 -16.31 2.09
C ALA A 139 -7.20 -16.96 1.28
N LEU A 140 -6.37 -17.78 1.92
CA LEU A 140 -5.30 -18.54 1.25
C LEU A 140 -5.87 -19.54 0.26
N ASP A 141 -6.93 -20.28 0.63
CA ASP A 141 -7.60 -21.22 -0.27
C ASP A 141 -8.17 -20.55 -1.53
N LEU A 142 -8.66 -19.31 -1.40
CA LEU A 142 -9.16 -18.55 -2.53
C LEU A 142 -8.06 -18.23 -3.55
N ILE A 143 -6.85 -17.94 -3.09
CA ILE A 143 -5.75 -17.44 -3.94
C ILE A 143 -4.71 -18.51 -4.30
N LYS A 144 -4.75 -19.70 -3.68
CA LYS A 144 -3.71 -20.74 -3.82
C LYS A 144 -3.46 -21.20 -5.26
N ASN A 145 -4.47 -21.09 -6.12
CA ASN A 145 -4.38 -21.50 -7.52
C ASN A 145 -4.12 -20.31 -8.46
N TRP A 146 -3.78 -19.13 -7.95
CA TRP A 146 -3.46 -18.01 -8.79
C TRP A 146 -2.06 -18.17 -9.39
N GLU A 147 -2.01 -18.08 -10.71
CA GLU A 147 -0.75 -18.18 -11.44
C GLU A 147 0.04 -16.85 -11.35
N ALA A 148 1.34 -16.94 -11.01
CA ALA A 148 2.19 -15.76 -10.82
C ALA A 148 2.17 -14.80 -12.01
N ASN A 149 2.20 -15.32 -13.24
CA ASN A 149 2.16 -14.52 -14.46
C ASN A 149 0.82 -13.77 -14.64
N GLU A 150 -0.30 -14.41 -14.28
CA GLU A 150 -1.62 -13.80 -14.30
C GLU A 150 -1.72 -12.66 -13.27
N VAL A 151 -1.20 -12.89 -12.05
CA VAL A 151 -1.15 -11.87 -11.00
C VAL A 151 -0.29 -10.68 -11.44
N LEU A 152 0.90 -10.91 -12.01
CA LEU A 152 1.75 -9.84 -12.54
C LEU A 152 1.09 -9.08 -13.69
N SER A 153 0.40 -9.78 -14.59
CA SER A 153 -0.36 -9.17 -15.67
C SER A 153 -1.48 -8.30 -15.13
N ALA A 154 -2.27 -8.83 -14.19
CA ALA A 154 -3.33 -8.07 -13.53
C ALA A 154 -2.78 -6.86 -12.78
N TYR A 155 -1.68 -7.00 -12.03
CA TYR A 155 -1.00 -5.91 -11.34
C TYR A 155 -0.61 -4.78 -12.30
N LYS A 156 -0.02 -5.10 -13.45
CA LYS A 156 0.39 -4.11 -14.47
C LYS A 156 -0.80 -3.36 -15.08
N ASN A 157 -1.94 -4.05 -15.25
CA ASN A 157 -3.12 -3.51 -15.92
C ASN A 157 -4.12 -2.81 -14.95
N ALA A 158 -4.10 -3.17 -13.66
CA ALA A 158 -5.04 -2.63 -12.68
C ALA A 158 -5.03 -1.10 -12.55
N PRO A 159 -3.90 -0.39 -12.64
CA PRO A 159 -3.90 1.07 -12.58
C PRO A 159 -4.76 1.73 -13.66
N LYS A 160 -4.88 1.11 -14.83
CA LYS A 160 -5.67 1.61 -15.96
C LYS A 160 -7.11 1.08 -15.94
N ASN A 161 -7.28 -0.21 -15.73
CA ASN A 161 -8.57 -0.89 -15.92
C ASN A 161 -9.39 -1.01 -14.62
N GLY A 162 -8.73 -0.83 -13.44
CA GLY A 162 -9.39 -0.94 -12.13
C GLY A 162 -10.09 -2.30 -11.94
N LEU A 163 -11.31 -2.26 -11.47
CA LEU A 163 -12.12 -3.47 -11.21
C LEU A 163 -12.45 -4.33 -12.44
N LYS A 164 -12.23 -3.80 -13.66
CA LYS A 164 -12.41 -4.53 -14.92
C LYS A 164 -11.14 -5.26 -15.37
N THR A 165 -10.07 -5.20 -14.60
CA THR A 165 -8.85 -5.95 -14.89
C THR A 165 -9.14 -7.43 -14.79
N ASN A 166 -8.71 -8.20 -15.79
CA ASN A 166 -8.81 -9.65 -15.75
C ASN A 166 -7.74 -10.27 -14.84
N LEU A 167 -8.15 -11.25 -14.03
CA LEU A 167 -7.28 -12.10 -13.23
C LEU A 167 -7.89 -13.51 -13.22
N MET A 168 -7.16 -14.51 -13.68
CA MET A 168 -7.64 -15.91 -13.73
C MET A 168 -8.98 -16.05 -14.44
N GLY A 169 -9.17 -15.36 -15.57
CA GLY A 169 -10.40 -15.41 -16.37
C GLY A 169 -11.62 -14.71 -15.77
N LYS A 170 -11.45 -13.96 -14.67
CA LYS A 170 -12.51 -13.17 -14.01
C LYS A 170 -12.07 -11.73 -13.84
N ASP A 171 -13.02 -10.81 -13.79
CA ASP A 171 -12.75 -9.44 -13.41
C ASP A 171 -12.27 -9.35 -11.94
N ILE A 172 -11.38 -8.42 -11.62
CA ILE A 172 -10.96 -8.17 -10.23
C ILE A 172 -12.17 -7.87 -9.33
N SER A 173 -13.27 -7.32 -9.85
CA SER A 173 -14.51 -7.12 -9.08
C SER A 173 -15.02 -8.41 -8.45
N TYR A 174 -14.96 -9.54 -9.19
CA TYR A 174 -15.36 -10.86 -8.67
C TYR A 174 -14.48 -11.28 -7.47
N TRP A 175 -13.17 -11.17 -7.62
CA TRP A 175 -12.22 -11.51 -6.55
C TRP A 175 -12.36 -10.59 -5.35
N ALA A 176 -12.59 -9.31 -5.59
CA ALA A 176 -12.81 -8.33 -4.54
C ALA A 176 -14.08 -8.61 -3.73
N GLU A 177 -15.18 -9.03 -4.37
CA GLU A 177 -16.39 -9.47 -3.67
C GLU A 177 -16.10 -10.66 -2.76
N ARG A 178 -15.41 -11.68 -3.26
CA ARG A 178 -15.05 -12.88 -2.48
C ARG A 178 -14.19 -12.53 -1.28
N LEU A 179 -13.15 -11.72 -1.47
CA LEU A 179 -12.27 -11.27 -0.38
C LEU A 179 -13.02 -10.42 0.65
N LEU A 180 -13.96 -9.58 0.22
CA LEU A 180 -14.80 -8.80 1.13
C LEU A 180 -15.73 -9.71 1.97
N ASP A 181 -16.32 -10.73 1.38
CA ASP A 181 -17.18 -11.67 2.09
C ASP A 181 -16.37 -12.46 3.14
N ILE A 182 -15.18 -12.95 2.76
CA ILE A 182 -14.27 -13.65 3.68
C ILE A 182 -13.85 -12.72 4.82
N SER A 183 -13.44 -11.50 4.52
CA SER A 183 -13.05 -10.52 5.51
C SER A 183 -14.21 -10.16 6.47
N LYS A 184 -15.39 -9.93 5.92
CA LYS A 184 -16.59 -9.60 6.70
C LYS A 184 -16.98 -10.74 7.65
N SER A 185 -16.89 -11.99 7.18
CA SER A 185 -17.06 -13.18 8.01
C SER A 185 -15.99 -13.25 9.10
N GLY A 186 -14.72 -13.02 8.75
CA GLY A 186 -13.61 -13.01 9.70
C GLY A 186 -13.76 -11.96 10.80
N LEU A 187 -14.16 -10.73 10.46
CA LEU A 187 -14.41 -9.67 11.42
C LEU A 187 -15.60 -10.02 12.37
N LYS A 188 -16.64 -10.68 11.85
CA LYS A 188 -17.74 -11.17 12.68
C LYS A 188 -17.29 -12.26 13.65
N LYS A 189 -16.45 -13.20 13.21
CA LYS A 189 -15.88 -14.25 14.09
C LYS A 189 -15.03 -13.65 15.22
N ARG A 190 -14.33 -12.54 14.97
CA ARG A 190 -13.54 -11.82 15.96
C ARG A 190 -14.39 -11.18 17.05
N ASP A 191 -15.65 -10.85 16.73
CA ASP A 191 -16.67 -10.27 17.63
C ASP A 191 -16.22 -9.00 18.39
N PHE A 192 -15.36 -8.20 17.79
CA PHE A 192 -14.98 -6.90 18.33
C PHE A 192 -16.07 -5.86 18.08
N LEU A 193 -16.63 -5.35 19.17
CA LEU A 193 -17.68 -4.34 19.14
C LEU A 193 -17.17 -3.03 19.77
N ASN A 194 -17.49 -1.92 19.13
CA ASN A 194 -17.23 -0.61 19.72
C ASN A 194 -18.22 -0.27 20.83
N ARG A 195 -18.05 0.90 21.49
CA ARG A 195 -18.96 1.36 22.57
C ARG A 195 -20.44 1.45 22.16
N LYS A 196 -20.72 1.57 20.86
CA LYS A 196 -22.08 1.59 20.29
C LYS A 196 -22.55 0.20 19.84
N LYS A 197 -21.86 -0.86 20.23
CA LYS A 197 -22.13 -2.27 19.84
C LYS A 197 -22.10 -2.49 18.30
N LEU A 198 -21.31 -1.70 17.58
CA LEU A 198 -21.12 -1.87 16.16
C LEU A 198 -19.85 -2.69 15.90
N SER A 199 -19.97 -3.70 15.05
CA SER A 199 -18.86 -4.54 14.60
C SER A 199 -17.91 -3.77 13.68
N GLU A 200 -16.64 -4.13 13.68
CA GLU A 200 -15.62 -3.67 12.73
C GLU A 200 -16.02 -3.91 11.27
N ALA A 201 -16.82 -4.94 11.00
CA ALA A 201 -17.33 -5.26 9.67
C ALA A 201 -18.07 -4.08 8.99
N LYS A 202 -18.58 -3.13 9.78
CA LYS A 202 -19.23 -1.92 9.26
C LYS A 202 -18.29 -1.04 8.42
N PHE A 203 -17.00 -1.06 8.70
CA PHE A 203 -16.02 -0.31 7.90
C PHE A 203 -15.90 -0.83 6.46
N LEU A 204 -16.35 -2.06 6.17
CA LEU A 204 -16.36 -2.63 4.83
C LEU A 204 -17.55 -2.20 3.97
N ASP A 205 -18.61 -1.62 4.55
CA ASP A 205 -19.83 -1.26 3.83
C ASP A 205 -19.56 -0.33 2.63
N HIS A 206 -18.58 0.54 2.76
CA HIS A 206 -18.19 1.45 1.68
C HIS A 206 -17.50 0.72 0.53
N LEU A 207 -16.55 -0.17 0.82
CA LEU A 207 -15.90 -1.01 -0.20
C LEU A 207 -16.92 -1.93 -0.88
N GLU A 208 -17.83 -2.52 -0.11
CA GLU A 208 -18.90 -3.38 -0.65
C GLU A 208 -19.77 -2.63 -1.68
N LYS A 209 -20.17 -1.39 -1.37
CA LYS A 209 -20.89 -0.54 -2.32
C LYS A 209 -20.07 -0.26 -3.58
N ILE A 210 -18.78 -0.04 -3.46
CA ILE A 210 -17.88 0.17 -4.60
C ILE A 210 -17.83 -1.06 -5.48
N VAL A 211 -17.61 -2.21 -4.91
CA VAL A 211 -17.42 -3.46 -5.65
C VAL A 211 -18.74 -3.93 -6.28
N LYS A 212 -19.84 -4.01 -5.52
CA LYS A 212 -21.16 -4.45 -6.00
C LYS A 212 -21.76 -3.57 -7.09
N ASN A 213 -21.57 -2.25 -7.01
CA ASN A 213 -22.08 -1.34 -8.02
C ASN A 213 -21.22 -1.30 -9.29
N LYS A 214 -20.16 -2.12 -9.43
CA LYS A 214 -19.16 -2.12 -10.53
C LYS A 214 -18.73 -0.71 -10.92
N ARG A 215 -18.52 0.07 -9.96
CA ARG A 215 -18.62 1.45 -9.80
C ARG A 215 -18.50 2.35 -11.00
N LYS A 216 -19.58 3.06 -11.21
CA LYS A 216 -19.59 4.42 -11.76
C LYS A 216 -18.79 5.32 -10.81
N GLN A 217 -17.81 6.02 -11.33
CA GLN A 217 -16.90 6.95 -10.63
C GLN A 217 -17.57 7.71 -9.49
N PHE A 218 -16.86 7.89 -8.36
CA PHE A 218 -17.22 8.92 -7.40
C PHE A 218 -17.20 10.27 -8.11
N LYS A 219 -18.34 10.84 -8.39
CA LYS A 219 -18.53 12.24 -8.77
C LYS A 219 -18.45 13.17 -7.55
N ASN A 220 -17.74 12.77 -6.52
CA ASN A 220 -17.56 13.66 -5.37
C ASN A 220 -16.34 14.52 -5.66
N GLU A 221 -16.57 15.81 -5.80
CA GLU A 221 -15.55 16.82 -5.89
C GLU A 221 -14.59 16.67 -4.71
N VAL A 222 -13.31 16.48 -5.01
CA VAL A 222 -12.26 16.51 -4.01
C VAL A 222 -12.10 17.96 -3.56
N TYR A 223 -12.42 18.22 -2.31
CA TYR A 223 -12.25 19.53 -1.73
C TYR A 223 -10.88 19.60 -1.05
N TRP A 224 -10.04 20.48 -1.51
CA TRP A 224 -8.82 20.86 -0.82
C TRP A 224 -9.19 21.73 0.37
N GLY A 225 -9.22 21.13 1.56
CA GLY A 225 -9.39 21.90 2.80
C GLY A 225 -8.19 22.80 3.07
N LYS A 226 -8.38 23.83 3.89
CA LYS A 226 -7.26 24.64 4.39
C LYS A 226 -6.25 23.73 5.12
N PRO A 227 -4.94 23.96 4.97
CA PRO A 227 -3.95 23.20 5.70
C PRO A 227 -4.15 23.36 7.20
N ILE A 228 -4.27 22.25 7.93
CA ILE A 228 -4.30 22.26 9.39
C ILE A 228 -2.84 22.29 9.84
N THR A 229 -2.44 23.38 10.46
CA THR A 229 -1.13 23.51 11.10
C THR A 229 -1.15 22.77 12.42
N GLY A 230 -0.25 21.81 12.64
CA GLY A 230 -0.01 21.31 13.98
C GLY A 230 0.18 19.81 14.20
N PHE A 231 0.24 18.96 13.18
CA PHE A 231 0.57 17.55 13.37
C PHE A 231 1.69 17.07 12.43
N GLY A 232 2.87 16.84 12.99
CA GLY A 232 3.85 15.84 12.54
C GLY A 232 4.52 15.97 11.17
N ASP A 233 4.17 16.94 10.35
CA ASP A 233 4.89 17.27 9.13
C ASP A 233 6.00 18.27 9.46
N PRO A 234 7.26 18.01 9.09
CA PRO A 234 8.35 18.98 9.25
C PRO A 234 8.09 20.35 8.62
N LEU A 235 7.13 20.41 7.68
CA LEU A 235 6.66 21.65 7.04
C LEU A 235 5.35 22.19 7.65
N GLY A 236 4.79 21.57 8.68
CA GLY A 236 3.61 22.05 9.41
C GLY A 236 2.31 22.10 8.59
N LYS A 237 2.19 21.28 7.53
CA LYS A 237 1.02 21.29 6.65
C LYS A 237 0.46 19.88 6.48
N ILE A 238 -0.73 19.64 7.03
CA ILE A 238 -1.52 18.44 6.71
C ILE A 238 -2.56 18.83 5.67
N LEU A 239 -2.55 18.14 4.54
CA LEU A 239 -3.58 18.26 3.51
C LEU A 239 -4.73 17.32 3.84
N PHE A 240 -5.89 17.89 4.20
CA PHE A 240 -7.13 17.15 4.32
C PHE A 240 -7.78 16.99 2.95
N VAL A 241 -8.07 15.75 2.58
CA VAL A 241 -8.84 15.42 1.38
C VAL A 241 -10.18 14.85 1.84
N GLY A 242 -11.24 15.63 1.70
CA GLY A 242 -12.60 15.25 2.05
C GLY A 242 -13.63 15.99 1.24
N THR A 243 -14.92 15.70 1.43
CA THR A 243 -16.00 16.51 0.89
C THR A 243 -16.07 17.86 1.62
N LYS A 244 -16.65 18.89 0.99
CA LYS A 244 -16.84 20.23 1.60
C LYS A 244 -17.49 20.14 2.99
N LYS A 245 -18.46 19.24 3.15
CA LYS A 245 -19.15 19.01 4.41
C LYS A 245 -18.21 18.43 5.48
N GLN A 246 -17.41 17.42 5.12
CA GLN A 246 -16.46 16.78 6.04
C GLN A 246 -15.34 17.73 6.46
N CYS A 247 -14.81 18.54 5.54
CA CYS A 247 -13.82 19.57 5.86
C CYS A 247 -14.38 20.65 6.80
N SER A 248 -15.65 21.03 6.67
CA SER A 248 -16.29 22.01 7.55
C SER A 248 -16.63 21.49 8.95
N GLU A 249 -16.79 20.16 9.12
CA GLU A 249 -17.02 19.52 10.42
C GLU A 249 -15.74 19.34 11.25
N VAL A 250 -14.58 19.29 10.58
CA VAL A 250 -13.27 19.13 11.25
C VAL A 250 -12.68 20.50 11.65
N VAL A 251 -13.12 21.59 11.03
CA VAL A 251 -12.60 22.95 11.28
C VAL A 251 -13.45 23.70 12.31
N LYS A 252 -14.52 23.11 12.83
CA LYS A 252 -15.27 23.58 14.01
C LYS A 252 -14.74 22.92 15.28
#